data_de06c773595b0db965242af4b937fd10
#
_entry.id   de06c773595b0db965242af4b937fd10
#
_cell.length_a   1.000
_cell.length_b   1.000
_cell.length_c   1.000
_cell.angle_alpha   90.00
_cell.angle_beta   90.00
_cell.angle_gamma   90.00
#
_symmetry.space_group_name_H-M   'P 1'
#
loop_
_entity.id
_entity.type
_entity.pdbx_description
1 polymer ?
#
loop_
_entity_poly.entity_id
_entity_poly.type
_entity_poly.pdbx_seq_one_letter_code
_entity_poly.pdbx_strand_id
1 'polypeptide(L)'
;MRIHPTAIVSDKAQLADDVYVGPYSIIGDNVVVAAGSRIGAHCVVEGNVRIGKACEVFTGVVLGSRPQDLKYKGEASFLEIGDNNIIREYCTFNPGTAEGGKTVVGNNNLFMAYSHVAHDCTVGSLCVIANNGTLAGHVNIEDSAVVGGLVAIHQFVNVGRLSIIGGCSKVVQDIPPYSTCDGHPARIYGLNLVGLRRNHIDKEAIGQLKHAFKILFNSGLLVKHALGKVKKEIEQTPEVSYLVNFIANSQRGISRSCRQLD
;
A
#
# COMPACT_ATOMS: atom_id res chain seq x y z
N MET A 1 -2.33 30.86 -0.89
CA MET A 1 -1.45 30.13 0.03
C MET A 1 -1.68 30.62 1.46
N ARG A 2 -1.84 29.72 2.41
CA ARG A 2 -2.00 30.04 3.85
C ARG A 2 -0.91 29.35 4.64
N ILE A 3 0.22 30.03 4.85
CA ILE A 3 1.35 29.54 5.65
C ILE A 3 1.24 30.14 7.05
N HIS A 4 1.23 29.28 8.09
CA HIS A 4 1.24 29.74 9.48
C HIS A 4 2.57 30.48 9.77
N PRO A 5 2.57 31.59 10.52
CA PRO A 5 3.79 32.39 10.77
C PRO A 5 4.95 31.63 11.45
N THR A 6 4.65 30.54 12.14
CA THR A 6 5.66 29.69 12.80
C THR A 6 6.13 28.52 11.93
N ALA A 7 5.59 28.34 10.72
CA ALA A 7 6.07 27.32 9.80
C ALA A 7 7.37 27.80 9.12
N ILE A 8 8.27 26.87 8.88
CA ILE A 8 9.52 27.10 8.15
C ILE A 8 9.34 26.48 6.75
N VAL A 9 9.23 27.33 5.74
CA VAL A 9 9.06 26.92 4.35
C VAL A 9 10.23 27.43 3.54
N SER A 10 10.92 26.56 2.82
CA SER A 10 12.02 26.96 1.95
C SER A 10 11.51 27.81 0.78
N ASP A 11 12.25 28.85 0.41
CA ASP A 11 11.96 29.69 -0.76
C ASP A 11 12.03 28.91 -2.09
N LYS A 12 12.66 27.74 -2.09
CA LYS A 12 12.73 26.84 -3.27
C LYS A 12 11.56 25.86 -3.35
N ALA A 13 10.78 25.71 -2.29
CA ALA A 13 9.60 24.86 -2.29
C ALA A 13 8.54 25.39 -3.25
N GLN A 14 7.88 24.50 -3.97
CA GLN A 14 6.84 24.85 -4.93
C GLN A 14 5.47 24.48 -4.36
N LEU A 15 4.77 25.46 -3.83
CA LEU A 15 3.44 25.27 -3.25
C LEU A 15 2.40 25.99 -4.13
N ALA A 16 1.29 25.33 -4.44
CA ALA A 16 0.17 25.98 -5.14
C ALA A 16 -0.48 27.06 -4.26
N ASP A 17 -1.17 28.01 -4.88
CA ASP A 17 -1.68 29.23 -4.22
C ASP A 17 -2.67 28.99 -3.08
N ASP A 18 -3.36 27.86 -3.08
CA ASP A 18 -4.39 27.49 -2.11
C ASP A 18 -3.93 26.47 -1.06
N VAL A 19 -2.65 26.10 -1.07
CA VAL A 19 -2.05 25.18 -0.07
C VAL A 19 -2.08 25.81 1.32
N TYR A 20 -2.40 24.99 2.32
CA TYR A 20 -2.30 25.33 3.73
C TYR A 20 -1.11 24.65 4.39
N VAL A 21 -0.30 25.39 5.14
CA VAL A 21 0.79 24.84 5.98
C VAL A 21 0.57 25.29 7.43
N GLY A 22 0.38 24.32 8.32
CA GLY A 22 0.10 24.52 9.74
C GLY A 22 1.32 24.93 10.57
N PRO A 23 1.10 25.25 11.86
CA PRO A 23 2.14 25.76 12.74
C PRO A 23 3.26 24.74 12.94
N TYR A 24 4.49 25.28 13.07
CA TYR A 24 5.73 24.52 13.37
C TYR A 24 6.06 23.42 12.37
N SER A 25 5.49 23.45 11.16
CA SER A 25 5.83 22.53 10.09
C SER A 25 7.04 23.01 9.30
N ILE A 26 7.84 22.07 8.80
CA ILE A 26 9.06 22.31 8.02
C ILE A 26 8.85 21.75 6.62
N ILE A 27 9.04 22.60 5.59
CA ILE A 27 8.97 22.25 4.18
C ILE A 27 10.31 22.53 3.52
N GLY A 28 10.96 21.48 3.02
CA GLY A 28 12.32 21.55 2.45
C GLY A 28 12.36 22.05 1.00
N ASP A 29 13.58 22.15 0.46
CA ASP A 29 13.90 22.81 -0.81
C ASP A 29 13.23 22.20 -2.05
N ASN A 30 13.21 20.87 -2.15
CA ASN A 30 12.75 20.14 -3.34
C ASN A 30 11.33 19.58 -3.19
N VAL A 31 10.54 20.23 -2.32
CA VAL A 31 9.16 19.82 -2.06
C VAL A 31 8.21 20.52 -3.01
N VAL A 32 7.33 19.75 -3.61
CA VAL A 32 6.24 20.25 -4.48
C VAL A 32 4.90 19.82 -3.89
N VAL A 33 3.99 20.76 -3.64
CA VAL A 33 2.64 20.49 -3.11
C VAL A 33 1.60 21.09 -4.05
N ALA A 34 0.73 20.22 -4.58
CA ALA A 34 -0.32 20.63 -5.53
C ALA A 34 -1.54 21.24 -4.83
N ALA A 35 -2.42 21.82 -5.63
CA ALA A 35 -3.58 22.60 -5.22
C ALA A 35 -4.52 21.84 -4.25
N GLY A 36 -5.12 22.59 -3.32
CA GLY A 36 -6.10 22.09 -2.36
C GLY A 36 -5.53 21.28 -1.22
N SER A 37 -4.22 20.99 -1.21
CA SER A 37 -3.60 20.17 -0.18
C SER A 37 -3.34 20.93 1.12
N ARG A 38 -3.44 20.22 2.22
CA ARG A 38 -3.31 20.78 3.58
C ARG A 38 -2.26 20.01 4.36
N ILE A 39 -1.24 20.70 4.84
CA ILE A 39 -0.21 20.17 5.74
C ILE A 39 -0.54 20.62 7.15
N GLY A 40 -0.71 19.69 8.07
CA GLY A 40 -1.06 19.93 9.47
C GLY A 40 0.04 20.63 10.27
N ALA A 41 -0.04 20.55 11.59
CA ALA A 41 0.96 21.09 12.49
C ALA A 41 2.12 20.11 12.70
N HIS A 42 3.33 20.64 12.98
CA HIS A 42 4.51 19.83 13.33
C HIS A 42 4.87 18.77 12.28
N CYS A 43 4.52 18.97 11.01
CA CYS A 43 4.92 18.09 9.93
C CYS A 43 6.34 18.41 9.44
N VAL A 44 7.03 17.37 8.99
CA VAL A 44 8.32 17.53 8.30
C VAL A 44 8.18 16.93 6.90
N VAL A 45 8.38 17.76 5.87
CA VAL A 45 8.40 17.33 4.47
C VAL A 45 9.73 17.77 3.88
N GLU A 46 10.60 16.83 3.57
CA GLU A 46 11.97 17.10 3.13
C GLU A 46 12.43 16.15 2.02
N GLY A 47 13.57 16.44 1.39
CA GLY A 47 14.04 15.68 0.23
C GLY A 47 13.22 15.96 -1.03
N ASN A 48 13.27 15.06 -2.02
CA ASN A 48 12.54 15.19 -3.27
C ASN A 48 11.12 14.60 -3.12
N VAL A 49 10.19 15.41 -2.62
CA VAL A 49 8.81 15.00 -2.34
C VAL A 49 7.83 15.72 -3.26
N ARG A 50 6.91 14.98 -3.86
CA ARG A 50 5.76 15.51 -4.58
C ARG A 50 4.48 15.04 -3.92
N ILE A 51 3.61 15.99 -3.55
CA ILE A 51 2.28 15.74 -2.99
C ILE A 51 1.24 16.23 -3.99
N GLY A 52 0.34 15.34 -4.38
CA GLY A 52 -0.75 15.62 -5.30
C GLY A 52 -1.80 16.60 -4.76
N LYS A 53 -2.92 16.69 -5.45
CA LYS A 53 -4.02 17.62 -5.14
C LYS A 53 -4.88 17.11 -3.98
N ALA A 54 -5.48 18.05 -3.24
CA ALA A 54 -6.48 17.78 -2.21
C ALA A 54 -6.06 16.71 -1.18
N CYS A 55 -4.77 16.60 -0.89
CA CYS A 55 -4.26 15.73 0.15
C CYS A 55 -4.41 16.37 1.53
N GLU A 56 -4.75 15.56 2.53
CA GLU A 56 -4.81 15.96 3.94
C GLU A 56 -3.70 15.26 4.73
N VAL A 57 -2.69 16.03 5.13
CA VAL A 57 -1.56 15.56 5.94
C VAL A 57 -1.75 16.06 7.36
N PHE A 58 -1.93 15.16 8.30
CA PHE A 58 -2.24 15.47 9.69
C PHE A 58 -0.99 15.74 10.53
N THR A 59 -1.21 16.08 11.79
CA THR A 59 -0.15 16.51 12.74
C THR A 59 0.97 15.47 12.85
N GLY A 60 2.22 15.96 12.84
CA GLY A 60 3.40 15.16 13.14
C GLY A 60 3.81 14.16 12.04
N VAL A 61 3.23 14.26 10.86
CA VAL A 61 3.61 13.41 9.72
C VAL A 61 5.00 13.77 9.21
N VAL A 62 5.80 12.77 8.86
CA VAL A 62 7.14 12.92 8.29
C VAL A 62 7.20 12.28 6.91
N LEU A 63 7.45 13.09 5.88
CA LEU A 63 7.51 12.67 4.49
C LEU A 63 8.88 12.99 3.89
N GLY A 64 9.49 12.00 3.25
CA GLY A 64 10.71 12.17 2.47
C GLY A 64 12.01 12.16 3.28
N SER A 65 11.97 11.94 4.59
CA SER A 65 13.18 11.75 5.39
C SER A 65 13.99 10.55 4.93
N ARG A 66 15.28 10.61 5.17
CA ARG A 66 16.27 9.61 4.77
C ARG A 66 15.74 8.18 4.95
N PRO A 67 15.88 7.31 3.92
CA PRO A 67 15.50 5.91 4.03
C PRO A 67 16.20 5.19 5.19
N GLN A 68 15.47 4.28 5.83
CA GLN A 68 16.00 3.44 6.91
C GLN A 68 16.72 2.21 6.34
N ASP A 69 17.59 2.42 5.37
CA ASP A 69 18.44 1.38 4.76
C ASP A 69 19.92 1.72 5.00
N LEU A 70 20.67 0.78 5.58
CA LEU A 70 22.10 0.93 5.86
C LEU A 70 22.93 1.06 4.58
N LYS A 71 22.42 0.64 3.44
CA LYS A 71 23.10 0.74 2.14
C LYS A 71 22.94 2.11 1.48
N TYR A 72 21.96 2.91 1.90
CA TYR A 72 21.72 4.23 1.35
C TYR A 72 22.87 5.20 1.66
N LYS A 73 23.44 5.80 0.62
CA LYS A 73 24.62 6.68 0.72
C LYS A 73 24.34 8.15 0.40
N GLY A 74 23.05 8.49 0.16
CA GLY A 74 22.64 9.85 -0.19
C GLY A 74 22.25 10.01 -1.67
N GLU A 75 21.90 8.92 -2.34
CA GLU A 75 21.41 8.91 -3.72
C GLU A 75 20.19 9.82 -3.87
N ALA A 76 20.07 10.50 -5.02
CA ALA A 76 18.91 11.33 -5.32
C ALA A 76 17.71 10.44 -5.64
N SER A 77 16.87 10.23 -4.65
CA SER A 77 15.65 9.43 -4.74
C SER A 77 14.40 10.26 -4.41
N PHE A 78 13.21 9.71 -4.65
CA PHE A 78 11.96 10.47 -4.67
C PHE A 78 10.87 9.79 -3.83
N LEU A 79 9.95 10.62 -3.31
CA LEU A 79 8.65 10.20 -2.77
C LEU A 79 7.57 10.91 -3.59
N GLU A 80 6.73 10.13 -4.26
CA GLU A 80 5.61 10.64 -5.05
C GLU A 80 4.28 10.19 -4.43
N ILE A 81 3.43 11.15 -4.06
CA ILE A 81 2.12 10.93 -3.46
C ILE A 81 1.08 11.52 -4.39
N GLY A 82 0.12 10.71 -4.84
CA GLY A 82 -0.98 11.13 -5.71
C GLY A 82 -2.03 11.99 -5.01
N ASP A 83 -3.19 12.09 -5.62
CA ASP A 83 -4.26 12.99 -5.21
C ASP A 83 -5.18 12.41 -4.13
N ASN A 84 -5.85 13.28 -3.35
CA ASN A 84 -6.90 12.95 -2.38
C ASN A 84 -6.47 11.92 -1.31
N ASN A 85 -5.21 11.88 -0.94
CA ASN A 85 -4.73 10.99 0.12
C ASN A 85 -4.96 11.62 1.49
N ILE A 86 -5.42 10.83 2.45
CA ILE A 86 -5.55 11.19 3.87
C ILE A 86 -4.43 10.49 4.63
N ILE A 87 -3.48 11.27 5.16
CA ILE A 87 -2.32 10.77 5.90
C ILE A 87 -2.45 11.26 7.34
N ARG A 88 -2.86 10.36 8.23
CA ARG A 88 -3.14 10.65 9.63
C ARG A 88 -1.86 10.83 10.44
N GLU A 89 -2.07 11.17 11.70
CA GLU A 89 -1.06 11.66 12.63
C GLU A 89 0.14 10.70 12.73
N TYR A 90 1.35 11.27 12.72
CA TYR A 90 2.61 10.57 12.95
C TYR A 90 2.92 9.45 11.94
N CYS A 91 2.31 9.44 10.77
CA CYS A 91 2.73 8.58 9.68
C CYS A 91 4.13 8.96 9.18
N THR A 92 4.88 7.98 8.69
CA THR A 92 6.23 8.22 8.15
C THR A 92 6.40 7.52 6.80
N PHE A 93 6.80 8.28 5.75
CA PHE A 93 7.05 7.74 4.42
C PHE A 93 8.47 8.07 3.98
N ASN A 94 9.25 7.05 3.62
CA ASN A 94 10.59 7.22 3.10
C ASN A 94 10.61 7.25 1.56
N PRO A 95 11.54 7.96 0.92
CA PRO A 95 11.77 7.91 -0.52
C PRO A 95 12.41 6.57 -0.95
N GLY A 96 12.69 6.41 -2.25
CA GLY A 96 13.49 5.30 -2.76
C GLY A 96 14.93 5.30 -2.25
N THR A 97 15.70 4.28 -2.60
CA THR A 97 17.11 4.14 -2.16
C THR A 97 18.12 4.23 -3.29
N ALA A 98 17.75 3.90 -4.52
CA ALA A 98 18.63 3.99 -5.67
C ALA A 98 18.59 5.40 -6.30
N GLU A 99 19.60 5.74 -7.08
CA GLU A 99 19.59 6.95 -7.90
C GLU A 99 18.36 6.96 -8.83
N GLY A 100 17.52 8.00 -8.74
CA GLY A 100 16.24 8.09 -9.44
C GLY A 100 15.15 7.15 -8.92
N GLY A 101 15.44 6.31 -7.92
CA GLY A 101 14.49 5.39 -7.30
C GLY A 101 13.34 6.12 -6.60
N LYS A 102 12.19 5.45 -6.48
CA LYS A 102 10.97 6.09 -5.98
C LYS A 102 10.21 5.20 -5.01
N THR A 103 9.64 5.83 -3.98
CA THR A 103 8.45 5.34 -3.28
C THR A 103 7.25 6.03 -3.88
N VAL A 104 6.22 5.27 -4.25
CA VAL A 104 5.05 5.78 -4.97
C VAL A 104 3.77 5.44 -4.21
N VAL A 105 2.92 6.43 -4.01
CA VAL A 105 1.58 6.29 -3.42
C VAL A 105 0.56 6.82 -4.43
N GLY A 106 -0.41 5.99 -4.79
CA GLY A 106 -1.50 6.35 -5.70
C GLY A 106 -2.49 7.33 -5.07
N ASN A 107 -3.75 7.23 -5.45
CA ASN A 107 -4.77 8.23 -5.12
C ASN A 107 -5.82 7.69 -4.14
N ASN A 108 -6.50 8.58 -3.41
CA ASN A 108 -7.65 8.26 -2.56
C ASN A 108 -7.36 7.22 -1.48
N ASN A 109 -6.15 7.20 -0.94
CA ASN A 109 -5.75 6.28 0.12
C ASN A 109 -6.01 6.88 1.50
N LEU A 110 -6.26 6.01 2.49
CA LEU A 110 -6.30 6.36 3.90
C LEU A 110 -5.15 5.66 4.65
N PHE A 111 -4.22 6.45 5.15
CA PHE A 111 -3.18 6.00 6.07
C PHE A 111 -3.56 6.45 7.48
N MET A 112 -3.95 5.49 8.33
CA MET A 112 -4.30 5.80 9.72
C MET A 112 -3.04 6.07 10.55
N ALA A 113 -3.23 6.63 11.72
CA ALA A 113 -2.14 7.12 12.57
C ALA A 113 -1.05 6.08 12.82
N TYR A 114 0.21 6.56 12.83
CA TYR A 114 1.42 5.78 13.04
C TYR A 114 1.72 4.72 11.96
N SER A 115 1.08 4.74 10.80
CA SER A 115 1.47 3.83 9.72
C SER A 115 2.82 4.23 9.10
N HIS A 116 3.55 3.24 8.60
CA HIS A 116 4.87 3.43 8.00
C HIS A 116 4.94 2.84 6.60
N VAL A 117 5.41 3.64 5.66
CA VAL A 117 5.75 3.23 4.29
C VAL A 117 7.26 3.37 4.12
N ALA A 118 7.98 2.25 4.11
CA ALA A 118 9.42 2.24 3.91
C ALA A 118 9.77 2.57 2.45
N HIS A 119 11.06 2.60 2.20
CA HIS A 119 11.66 2.94 0.91
C HIS A 119 11.25 1.99 -0.24
N ASP A 120 11.23 2.50 -1.45
CA ASP A 120 10.95 1.74 -2.68
C ASP A 120 9.60 1.01 -2.71
N CYS A 121 8.67 1.38 -1.83
CA CYS A 121 7.32 0.83 -1.82
C CYS A 121 6.47 1.42 -2.95
N THR A 122 5.52 0.62 -3.42
CA THR A 122 4.43 1.09 -4.28
C THR A 122 3.11 0.80 -3.59
N VAL A 123 2.29 1.82 -3.40
CA VAL A 123 0.92 1.70 -2.89
C VAL A 123 -0.03 2.20 -3.96
N GLY A 124 -0.95 1.36 -4.40
CA GLY A 124 -1.97 1.69 -5.39
C GLY A 124 -2.97 2.74 -4.90
N SER A 125 -4.15 2.72 -5.44
CA SER A 125 -5.22 3.66 -5.11
C SER A 125 -6.33 2.99 -4.29
N LEU A 126 -7.10 3.81 -3.54
CA LEU A 126 -8.23 3.34 -2.72
C LEU A 126 -7.84 2.34 -1.62
N CYS A 127 -6.57 2.34 -1.22
CA CYS A 127 -6.07 1.47 -0.15
C CYS A 127 -6.35 2.06 1.23
N VAL A 128 -6.49 1.17 2.22
CA VAL A 128 -6.57 1.54 3.63
C VAL A 128 -5.44 0.85 4.38
N ILE A 129 -4.57 1.64 4.98
CA ILE A 129 -3.52 1.15 5.89
C ILE A 129 -3.93 1.61 7.30
N ALA A 130 -4.37 0.66 8.11
CA ALA A 130 -4.86 0.96 9.47
C ALA A 130 -3.71 1.29 10.43
N ASN A 131 -4.07 1.71 11.65
CA ASN A 131 -3.11 2.18 12.65
C ASN A 131 -1.92 1.23 12.85
N ASN A 132 -0.71 1.80 12.86
CA ASN A 132 0.55 1.06 12.99
C ASN A 132 0.78 -0.02 11.92
N GLY A 133 0.07 0.02 10.79
CA GLY A 133 0.38 -0.83 9.64
C GLY A 133 1.77 -0.46 9.09
N THR A 134 2.66 -1.44 8.99
CA THR A 134 4.07 -1.22 8.64
C THR A 134 4.44 -1.97 7.37
N LEU A 135 4.84 -1.22 6.34
CA LEU A 135 5.36 -1.77 5.08
C LEU A 135 6.89 -1.66 5.12
N ALA A 136 7.58 -2.80 5.07
CA ALA A 136 9.04 -2.81 4.89
C ALA A 136 9.40 -2.43 3.44
N GLY A 137 10.71 -2.29 3.14
CA GLY A 137 11.16 -1.86 1.82
C GLY A 137 10.67 -2.72 0.66
N HIS A 138 10.43 -2.09 -0.50
CA HIS A 138 10.01 -2.75 -1.75
C HIS A 138 8.68 -3.52 -1.66
N VAL A 139 7.80 -3.18 -0.72
CA VAL A 139 6.45 -3.75 -0.66
C VAL A 139 5.59 -3.12 -1.75
N ASN A 140 4.82 -3.96 -2.44
CA ASN A 140 3.83 -3.51 -3.41
C ASN A 140 2.41 -3.82 -2.89
N ILE A 141 1.60 -2.78 -2.72
CA ILE A 141 0.17 -2.89 -2.35
C ILE A 141 -0.65 -2.48 -3.56
N GLU A 142 -1.46 -3.38 -4.08
CA GLU A 142 -2.35 -3.09 -5.22
C GLU A 142 -3.64 -2.40 -4.77
N ASP A 143 -4.41 -1.89 -5.75
CA ASP A 143 -5.60 -1.07 -5.54
C ASP A 143 -6.63 -1.72 -4.59
N SER A 144 -7.28 -0.90 -3.78
CA SER A 144 -8.36 -1.28 -2.89
C SER A 144 -7.99 -2.36 -1.86
N ALA A 145 -6.72 -2.56 -1.59
CA ALA A 145 -6.28 -3.46 -0.53
C ALA A 145 -6.46 -2.81 0.85
N VAL A 146 -6.78 -3.63 1.85
CA VAL A 146 -6.95 -3.19 3.24
C VAL A 146 -5.92 -3.90 4.12
N VAL A 147 -5.07 -3.14 4.76
CA VAL A 147 -4.08 -3.62 5.74
C VAL A 147 -4.58 -3.26 7.13
N GLY A 148 -4.87 -4.27 7.94
CA GLY A 148 -5.37 -4.12 9.32
C GLY A 148 -4.36 -3.47 10.26
N GLY A 149 -4.82 -3.08 11.44
CA GLY A 149 -3.97 -2.45 12.45
C GLY A 149 -2.87 -3.38 12.96
N LEU A 150 -1.69 -2.83 13.27
CA LEU A 150 -0.53 -3.58 13.78
C LEU A 150 -0.03 -4.70 12.84
N VAL A 151 -0.34 -4.61 11.54
CA VAL A 151 0.18 -5.54 10.54
C VAL A 151 1.61 -5.18 10.19
N ALA A 152 2.50 -6.18 10.15
CA ALA A 152 3.86 -6.05 9.66
C ALA A 152 4.03 -6.82 8.35
N ILE A 153 4.38 -6.12 7.27
CA ILE A 153 4.60 -6.70 5.94
C ILE A 153 6.10 -6.75 5.64
N HIS A 154 6.62 -7.94 5.39
CA HIS A 154 8.03 -8.16 5.08
C HIS A 154 8.40 -7.56 3.72
N GLN A 155 9.66 -7.16 3.56
CA GLN A 155 10.18 -6.60 2.31
C GLN A 155 9.92 -7.49 1.09
N PHE A 156 9.69 -6.85 -0.06
CA PHE A 156 9.41 -7.49 -1.36
C PHE A 156 8.09 -8.28 -1.44
N VAL A 157 7.20 -8.15 -0.47
CA VAL A 157 5.87 -8.76 -0.52
C VAL A 157 4.96 -7.98 -1.45
N ASN A 158 4.18 -8.71 -2.25
CA ASN A 158 3.09 -8.18 -3.04
C ASN A 158 1.74 -8.49 -2.37
N VAL A 159 0.93 -7.46 -2.17
CA VAL A 159 -0.44 -7.57 -1.64
C VAL A 159 -1.41 -7.27 -2.76
N GLY A 160 -2.12 -8.30 -3.22
CA GLY A 160 -3.01 -8.21 -4.38
C GLY A 160 -4.25 -7.35 -4.11
N ARG A 161 -4.79 -6.81 -5.18
CA ARG A 161 -5.94 -5.90 -5.15
C ARG A 161 -7.15 -6.51 -4.44
N LEU A 162 -7.95 -5.66 -3.79
CA LEU A 162 -9.16 -6.06 -3.07
C LEU A 162 -8.93 -7.14 -1.99
N SER A 163 -7.67 -7.35 -1.57
CA SER A 163 -7.38 -8.22 -0.44
C SER A 163 -7.59 -7.48 0.89
N ILE A 164 -7.83 -8.24 1.95
CA ILE A 164 -7.91 -7.73 3.33
C ILE A 164 -7.03 -8.56 4.24
N ILE A 165 -6.18 -7.88 5.01
CA ILE A 165 -5.28 -8.48 5.99
C ILE A 165 -5.80 -8.11 7.38
N GLY A 166 -6.11 -9.13 8.18
CA GLY A 166 -6.56 -8.96 9.57
C GLY A 166 -5.50 -8.30 10.46
N GLY A 167 -5.95 -7.64 11.52
CA GLY A 167 -5.06 -6.95 12.45
C GLY A 167 -4.05 -7.90 13.13
N CYS A 168 -2.91 -7.37 13.58
CA CYS A 168 -1.82 -8.11 14.24
C CYS A 168 -1.19 -9.22 13.37
N SER A 169 -1.41 -9.22 12.06
CA SER A 169 -0.85 -10.24 11.17
C SER A 169 0.61 -9.98 10.81
N LYS A 170 1.41 -11.05 10.69
CA LYS A 170 2.78 -11.03 10.13
C LYS A 170 2.75 -11.58 8.71
N VAL A 171 2.98 -10.71 7.72
CA VAL A 171 2.95 -11.07 6.30
C VAL A 171 4.36 -11.30 5.79
N VAL A 172 4.69 -12.52 5.40
CA VAL A 172 6.03 -12.91 4.92
C VAL A 172 6.04 -13.45 3.50
N GLN A 173 4.88 -13.70 2.92
CA GLN A 173 4.65 -14.16 1.56
C GLN A 173 3.59 -13.31 0.88
N ASP A 174 3.51 -13.37 -0.45
CA ASP A 174 2.55 -12.60 -1.22
C ASP A 174 1.10 -12.97 -0.84
N ILE A 175 0.24 -11.94 -0.79
CA ILE A 175 -1.19 -12.08 -0.50
C ILE A 175 -1.94 -12.02 -1.83
N PRO A 176 -2.60 -13.12 -2.24
CA PRO A 176 -3.33 -13.15 -3.50
C PRO A 176 -4.46 -12.12 -3.58
N PRO A 177 -4.76 -11.58 -4.76
CA PRO A 177 -5.89 -10.68 -4.97
C PRO A 177 -7.20 -11.29 -4.44
N TYR A 178 -8.10 -10.42 -4.00
CA TYR A 178 -9.45 -10.78 -3.55
C TYR A 178 -9.53 -11.64 -2.29
N SER A 179 -8.42 -11.86 -1.60
CA SER A 179 -8.36 -12.77 -0.46
C SER A 179 -8.62 -12.06 0.88
N THR A 180 -9.10 -12.82 1.84
CA THR A 180 -9.06 -12.49 3.28
C THR A 180 -7.97 -13.33 3.92
N CYS A 181 -7.04 -12.69 4.61
CA CYS A 181 -5.98 -13.37 5.35
C CYS A 181 -5.83 -12.79 6.75
N ASP A 182 -5.26 -13.58 7.65
CA ASP A 182 -5.01 -13.23 9.03
C ASP A 182 -3.94 -14.13 9.64
N GLY A 183 -3.37 -13.75 10.76
CA GLY A 183 -2.52 -14.58 11.60
C GLY A 183 -1.02 -14.28 11.54
N HIS A 184 -0.26 -15.06 12.30
CA HIS A 184 1.17 -14.90 12.52
C HIS A 184 1.93 -16.23 12.36
N PRO A 185 2.40 -16.59 11.12
CA PRO A 185 2.31 -15.84 9.85
C PRO A 185 0.89 -15.84 9.28
N ALA A 186 0.60 -14.81 8.44
CA ALA A 186 -0.68 -14.65 7.79
C ALA A 186 -1.02 -15.83 6.87
N ARG A 187 -2.27 -16.28 6.94
CA ARG A 187 -2.81 -17.40 6.15
C ARG A 187 -4.11 -16.98 5.45
N ILE A 188 -4.40 -17.61 4.32
CA ILE A 188 -5.61 -17.34 3.54
C ILE A 188 -6.80 -18.08 4.16
N TYR A 189 -7.85 -17.34 4.49
CA TYR A 189 -9.12 -17.88 4.98
C TYR A 189 -10.15 -18.05 3.88
N GLY A 190 -10.10 -17.24 2.82
CA GLY A 190 -11.02 -17.30 1.71
C GLY A 190 -11.05 -16.01 0.90
N LEU A 191 -12.14 -15.81 0.16
CA LEU A 191 -12.39 -14.61 -0.62
C LEU A 191 -12.92 -13.46 0.25
N ASN A 192 -12.48 -12.26 -0.05
CA ASN A 192 -13.06 -11.01 0.46
C ASN A 192 -14.40 -10.72 -0.23
N LEU A 193 -15.43 -11.49 0.08
CA LEU A 193 -16.74 -11.37 -0.57
C LEU A 193 -17.40 -10.00 -0.35
N VAL A 194 -17.12 -9.36 0.79
CA VAL A 194 -17.63 -8.02 1.10
C VAL A 194 -16.95 -6.99 0.19
N GLY A 195 -15.63 -7.03 0.09
CA GLY A 195 -14.86 -6.16 -0.79
C GLY A 195 -15.25 -6.31 -2.25
N LEU A 196 -15.38 -7.55 -2.75
CA LEU A 196 -15.81 -7.83 -4.11
C LEU A 196 -17.18 -7.20 -4.43
N ARG A 197 -18.17 -7.38 -3.56
CA ARG A 197 -19.52 -6.82 -3.75
C ARG A 197 -19.53 -5.29 -3.70
N ARG A 198 -18.79 -4.66 -2.76
CA ARG A 198 -18.68 -3.20 -2.65
C ARG A 198 -18.01 -2.56 -3.86
N ASN A 199 -17.11 -3.29 -4.51
CA ASN A 199 -16.44 -2.86 -5.73
C ASN A 199 -17.17 -3.36 -7.01
N HIS A 200 -18.45 -3.73 -6.88
CA HIS A 200 -19.33 -4.06 -8.01
C HIS A 200 -18.82 -5.19 -8.92
N ILE A 201 -18.01 -6.12 -8.38
CA ILE A 201 -17.61 -7.32 -9.13
C ILE A 201 -18.84 -8.19 -9.36
N ASP A 202 -18.99 -8.66 -10.61
CA ASP A 202 -20.16 -9.40 -11.06
C ASP A 202 -20.36 -10.70 -10.28
N LYS A 203 -21.62 -11.09 -10.08
CA LYS A 203 -21.96 -12.32 -9.34
C LYS A 203 -21.37 -13.57 -10.01
N GLU A 204 -21.36 -13.60 -11.35
CA GLU A 204 -20.77 -14.68 -12.11
C GLU A 204 -19.27 -14.77 -11.90
N ALA A 205 -18.54 -13.66 -12.02
CA ALA A 205 -17.11 -13.58 -11.74
C ALA A 205 -16.80 -13.99 -10.29
N ILE A 206 -17.61 -13.57 -9.30
CA ILE A 206 -17.49 -14.03 -7.91
C ILE A 206 -17.70 -15.54 -7.80
N GLY A 207 -18.62 -16.11 -8.57
CA GLY A 207 -18.84 -17.55 -8.66
C GLY A 207 -17.59 -18.29 -9.16
N GLN A 208 -17.02 -17.84 -10.26
CA GLN A 208 -15.79 -18.41 -10.83
C GLN A 208 -14.58 -18.25 -9.88
N LEU A 209 -14.43 -17.09 -9.23
CA LEU A 209 -13.40 -16.89 -8.21
C LEU A 209 -13.55 -17.89 -7.05
N LYS A 210 -14.77 -18.18 -6.57
CA LYS A 210 -14.98 -19.18 -5.51
C LYS A 210 -14.50 -20.57 -5.93
N HIS A 211 -14.79 -20.98 -7.16
CA HIS A 211 -14.34 -22.27 -7.69
C HIS A 211 -12.80 -22.28 -7.81
N ALA A 212 -12.21 -21.21 -8.37
CA ALA A 212 -10.75 -21.07 -8.46
C ALA A 212 -10.08 -21.14 -7.08
N PHE A 213 -10.59 -20.40 -6.08
CA PHE A 213 -10.08 -20.44 -4.71
C PHE A 213 -10.14 -21.83 -4.07
N LYS A 214 -11.25 -22.58 -4.30
CA LYS A 214 -11.37 -23.95 -3.83
C LYS A 214 -10.26 -24.85 -4.39
N ILE A 215 -9.96 -24.71 -5.68
CA ILE A 215 -8.89 -25.48 -6.33
C ILE A 215 -7.51 -25.01 -5.82
N LEU A 216 -7.26 -23.71 -5.74
CA LEU A 216 -5.96 -23.15 -5.39
C LEU A 216 -5.56 -23.41 -3.92
N PHE A 217 -6.52 -23.31 -3.01
CA PHE A 217 -6.23 -23.27 -1.58
C PHE A 217 -6.78 -24.44 -0.76
N ASN A 218 -7.74 -25.22 -1.29
CA ASN A 218 -8.41 -26.28 -0.54
C ASN A 218 -8.32 -27.67 -1.20
N SER A 219 -7.62 -27.82 -2.32
CA SER A 219 -7.52 -29.11 -3.04
C SER A 219 -6.35 -29.98 -2.58
N GLY A 220 -5.41 -29.46 -1.79
CA GLY A 220 -4.17 -30.17 -1.45
C GLY A 220 -3.16 -30.27 -2.60
N LEU A 221 -3.45 -29.71 -3.77
CA LEU A 221 -2.55 -29.74 -4.92
C LEU A 221 -1.35 -28.78 -4.73
N LEU A 222 -0.23 -29.13 -5.32
CA LEU A 222 0.88 -28.17 -5.49
C LEU A 222 0.40 -26.98 -6.33
N VAL A 223 0.87 -25.77 -6.02
CA VAL A 223 0.45 -24.51 -6.66
C VAL A 223 0.47 -24.63 -8.20
N LYS A 224 1.56 -25.18 -8.77
CA LYS A 224 1.68 -25.37 -10.22
C LYS A 224 0.55 -26.23 -10.81
N HIS A 225 0.19 -27.32 -10.15
CA HIS A 225 -0.89 -28.22 -10.59
C HIS A 225 -2.27 -27.58 -10.38
N ALA A 226 -2.47 -26.87 -9.26
CA ALA A 226 -3.69 -26.14 -8.99
C ALA A 226 -3.94 -25.05 -10.03
N LEU A 227 -2.90 -24.27 -10.40
CA LEU A 227 -2.98 -23.28 -11.48
C LEU A 227 -3.35 -23.91 -12.81
N GLY A 228 -2.73 -25.04 -13.18
CA GLY A 228 -3.06 -25.78 -14.41
C GLY A 228 -4.51 -26.26 -14.41
N LYS A 229 -5.01 -26.73 -13.27
CA LYS A 229 -6.40 -27.17 -13.10
C LYS A 229 -7.39 -26.00 -13.22
N VAL A 230 -7.09 -24.85 -12.57
CA VAL A 230 -7.93 -23.65 -12.71
C VAL A 230 -8.01 -23.19 -14.16
N LYS A 231 -6.88 -23.12 -14.87
CA LYS A 231 -6.86 -22.73 -16.29
C LYS A 231 -7.68 -23.63 -17.17
N LYS A 232 -7.80 -24.93 -16.84
CA LYS A 232 -8.52 -25.94 -17.64
C LYS A 232 -10.01 -26.01 -17.30
N GLU A 233 -10.38 -25.87 -16.03
CA GLU A 233 -11.72 -26.20 -15.53
C GLU A 233 -12.58 -24.98 -15.19
N ILE A 234 -11.96 -23.80 -15.02
CA ILE A 234 -12.66 -22.58 -14.61
C ILE A 234 -12.67 -21.60 -15.77
N GLU A 235 -13.80 -20.95 -15.99
CA GLU A 235 -13.92 -19.86 -16.94
C GLU A 235 -12.95 -18.73 -16.58
N GLN A 236 -12.17 -18.31 -17.56
CA GLN A 236 -11.12 -17.32 -17.40
C GLN A 236 -11.69 -15.89 -17.50
N THR A 237 -12.56 -15.53 -16.55
CA THR A 237 -12.97 -14.12 -16.40
C THR A 237 -11.75 -13.24 -16.16
N PRO A 238 -11.84 -11.91 -16.35
CA PRO A 238 -10.74 -10.99 -16.05
C PRO A 238 -10.19 -11.16 -14.63
N GLU A 239 -11.05 -11.40 -13.63
CA GLU A 239 -10.69 -11.57 -12.24
C GLU A 239 -9.96 -12.90 -11.98
N VAL A 240 -10.42 -13.99 -12.56
CA VAL A 240 -9.78 -15.31 -12.46
C VAL A 240 -8.42 -15.27 -13.13
N SER A 241 -8.35 -14.70 -14.34
CA SER A 241 -7.09 -14.55 -15.08
C SER A 241 -6.09 -13.70 -14.30
N TYR A 242 -6.55 -12.62 -13.66
CA TYR A 242 -5.73 -11.78 -12.81
C TYR A 242 -5.18 -12.54 -11.60
N LEU A 243 -6.02 -13.25 -10.85
CA LEU A 243 -5.63 -14.09 -9.72
C LEU A 243 -4.59 -15.14 -10.14
N VAL A 244 -4.83 -15.84 -11.25
CA VAL A 244 -3.92 -16.86 -11.77
C VAL A 244 -2.56 -16.26 -12.14
N ASN A 245 -2.54 -15.12 -12.81
CA ASN A 245 -1.31 -14.44 -13.22
C ASN A 245 -0.53 -13.92 -12.01
N PHE A 246 -1.20 -13.33 -11.03
CA PHE A 246 -0.56 -12.89 -9.78
C PHE A 246 0.16 -14.05 -9.09
N ILE A 247 -0.53 -15.19 -8.91
CA ILE A 247 0.04 -16.37 -8.25
C ILE A 247 1.19 -16.97 -9.07
N ALA A 248 1.04 -17.03 -10.40
CA ALA A 248 2.07 -17.58 -11.28
C ALA A 248 3.37 -16.75 -11.28
N ASN A 249 3.27 -15.42 -11.09
CA ASN A 249 4.39 -14.49 -11.11
C ASN A 249 4.98 -14.24 -9.70
N SER A 250 4.38 -14.77 -8.64
CA SER A 250 4.88 -14.59 -7.28
C SER A 250 6.28 -15.18 -7.11
N GLN A 251 7.22 -14.35 -6.70
CA GLN A 251 8.60 -14.78 -6.44
C GLN A 251 8.83 -15.18 -4.98
N ARG A 252 8.08 -14.58 -4.05
CA ARG A 252 8.14 -14.92 -2.63
C ARG A 252 7.31 -16.14 -2.25
N GLY A 253 6.54 -16.69 -3.20
CA GLY A 253 5.48 -17.64 -2.93
C GLY A 253 4.27 -16.96 -2.26
N ILE A 254 3.13 -17.64 -2.30
CA ILE A 254 1.88 -17.13 -1.75
C ILE A 254 1.61 -17.64 -0.34
N SER A 255 0.92 -16.87 0.48
CA SER A 255 0.42 -17.31 1.77
C SER A 255 -0.48 -18.54 1.60
N ARG A 256 -0.29 -19.53 2.47
CA ARG A 256 -1.04 -20.82 2.39
C ARG A 256 -2.42 -20.69 3.02
N SER A 257 -3.30 -21.63 2.68
CA SER A 257 -4.61 -21.76 3.36
C SER A 257 -4.46 -22.16 4.83
N CYS A 258 -5.41 -21.70 5.65
CA CYS A 258 -5.51 -22.11 7.06
C CYS A 258 -5.87 -23.59 7.24
N ARG A 259 -6.45 -24.25 6.22
CA ARG A 259 -6.99 -25.62 6.29
C ARG A 259 -5.98 -26.76 6.01
N GLN A 260 -4.67 -26.49 5.91
CA GLN A 260 -3.65 -27.51 5.65
C GLN A 260 -2.93 -28.00 6.92
N LEU A 261 -3.57 -28.01 8.06
CA LEU A 261 -2.99 -28.51 9.33
C LEU A 261 -3.82 -29.64 9.95
N ASP A 262 -4.55 -30.42 9.13
CA ASP A 262 -5.11 -31.72 9.57
C ASP A 262 -4.52 -32.84 8.74
#